data_2e3c5d08a6d27210bb8ab6308085e2ab
#
_entry.id   2e3c5d08a6d27210bb8ab6308085e2ab
#
_cell.length_a   1.000
_cell.length_b   1.000
_cell.length_c   1.000
_cell.angle_alpha   90.00
_cell.angle_beta   90.00
_cell.angle_gamma   90.00
#
_symmetry.space_group_name_H-M   'P 1'
#
loop_
_entity.id
_entity.type
_entity.pdbx_description
1 polymer ?
#
loop_
_entity_poly.entity_id
_entity_poly.type
_entity_poly.pdbx_seq_one_letter_code
_entity_poly.pdbx_strand_id
1 'polypeptide(L)'
;KENMETPGITSTRWFDAVSMPPEEIDQRSPLRGMFIMGHGGNTVTRMPEMLQALEKLELLVVADPHATTFGAIKGRRNGTYLLPIATSLETDGSRTASNRSLQWGEQIVEPAFESRDDYAVIHDFAVKLGFADRMFKNIAVENSKVSAEDILREINRGGFSTGYCGQSPERLKAHMRNQDKFDLVSLRAPADTPEVGGEYYGLPWPCWGTPEMKHPGSPILYRTDVPIWEGGGTFRARFGVERNGETLLAEDSYSEGSQLTDGYPEFNYGILRKLGWDADLRPEEL
;
A
#
# COMPACT_ATOMS: atom_id res chain seq x y z
N LYS A 1 -5.38 -2.16 15.97
CA LYS A 1 -6.64 -2.96 15.98
C LYS A 1 -7.87 -2.06 16.12
N GLU A 2 -7.94 -1.18 17.12
CA GLU A 2 -9.12 -0.32 17.34
C GLU A 2 -9.49 0.54 16.13
N ASN A 3 -8.52 1.04 15.37
CA ASN A 3 -8.77 1.84 14.19
C ASN A 3 -9.24 1.03 12.97
N MET A 4 -9.10 -0.29 13.00
CA MET A 4 -9.52 -1.19 11.93
C MET A 4 -10.89 -1.84 12.20
N GLU A 5 -11.46 -1.61 13.37
CA GLU A 5 -12.77 -2.16 13.73
C GLU A 5 -13.95 -1.31 13.24
N THR A 6 -13.66 -0.07 12.83
CA THR A 6 -14.69 0.80 12.26
C THR A 6 -14.64 0.69 10.73
N PRO A 7 -15.72 0.30 10.07
CA PRO A 7 -15.76 0.23 8.62
C PRO A 7 -15.56 1.61 8.01
N GLY A 8 -14.73 1.68 6.99
CA GLY A 8 -14.56 2.87 6.17
C GLY A 8 -15.58 2.90 5.03
N ILE A 9 -15.51 3.96 4.22
CA ILE A 9 -16.32 4.09 3.01
C ILE A 9 -15.43 3.79 1.81
N THR A 10 -15.94 3.01 0.87
CA THR A 10 -15.21 2.68 -0.36
C THR A 10 -14.96 3.94 -1.20
N SER A 11 -13.86 3.93 -1.98
CA SER A 11 -13.50 5.04 -2.87
C SER A 11 -14.58 5.38 -3.92
N THR A 12 -15.48 4.46 -4.19
CA THR A 12 -16.62 4.65 -5.11
C THR A 12 -17.87 5.21 -4.45
N ARG A 13 -17.86 5.39 -3.12
CA ARG A 13 -19.02 5.84 -2.33
C ARG A 13 -18.74 6.96 -1.34
N TRP A 14 -17.52 7.47 -1.23
CA TRP A 14 -17.21 8.51 -0.24
C TRP A 14 -18.08 9.78 -0.40
N PHE A 15 -18.51 10.07 -1.63
CA PHE A 15 -19.37 11.22 -1.90
C PHE A 15 -20.81 11.03 -1.37
N ASP A 16 -21.25 9.80 -1.19
CA ASP A 16 -22.50 9.51 -0.47
C ASP A 16 -22.41 10.02 0.97
N ALA A 17 -21.25 9.87 1.62
CA ALA A 17 -21.00 10.33 2.99
C ALA A 17 -21.07 11.86 3.17
N VAL A 18 -20.97 12.62 2.09
CA VAL A 18 -21.16 14.07 2.14
C VAL A 18 -22.63 14.46 2.08
N SER A 19 -23.46 13.65 1.44
CA SER A 19 -24.82 14.01 1.05
C SER A 19 -25.91 13.21 1.75
N MET A 20 -25.60 12.01 2.24
CA MET A 20 -26.55 11.12 2.92
C MET A 20 -26.45 11.26 4.44
N PRO A 21 -27.52 10.97 5.16
CA PRO A 21 -27.48 10.85 6.61
C PRO A 21 -26.45 9.80 7.07
N PRO A 22 -25.67 10.07 8.13
CA PRO A 22 -24.62 9.17 8.60
C PRO A 22 -25.10 7.75 8.91
N GLU A 23 -26.31 7.61 9.42
CA GLU A 23 -26.96 6.33 9.76
C GLU A 23 -27.24 5.45 8.53
N GLU A 24 -27.44 6.05 7.34
CA GLU A 24 -27.67 5.33 6.09
C GLU A 24 -26.38 4.76 5.47
N ILE A 25 -25.23 5.23 5.93
CA ILE A 25 -23.91 4.86 5.42
C ILE A 25 -22.99 4.27 6.50
N ASP A 26 -23.57 3.95 7.68
CA ASP A 26 -22.84 3.41 8.84
C ASP A 26 -21.63 4.27 9.24
N GLN A 27 -21.83 5.57 9.33
CA GLN A 27 -20.83 6.54 9.77
C GLN A 27 -21.32 7.33 11.00
N ARG A 28 -20.36 7.84 11.78
CA ARG A 28 -20.66 8.63 12.99
C ARG A 28 -21.07 10.09 12.68
N SER A 29 -20.64 10.58 11.53
CA SER A 29 -20.86 11.96 11.10
C SER A 29 -20.74 12.07 9.58
N PRO A 30 -21.34 13.10 8.96
CA PRO A 30 -21.12 13.35 7.54
C PRO A 30 -19.64 13.70 7.28
N LEU A 31 -19.18 13.42 6.07
CA LEU A 31 -17.85 13.79 5.61
C LEU A 31 -17.82 15.31 5.34
N ARG A 32 -16.98 16.04 6.08
CA ARG A 32 -16.88 17.51 6.00
C ARG A 32 -15.58 18.00 5.37
N GLY A 33 -14.52 17.18 5.47
CA GLY A 33 -13.21 17.50 4.92
C GLY A 33 -12.58 16.33 4.20
N MET A 34 -11.77 16.61 3.18
CA MET A 34 -11.09 15.59 2.40
C MET A 34 -9.68 16.03 2.02
N PHE A 35 -8.74 15.08 2.16
CA PHE A 35 -7.40 15.17 1.62
C PHE A 35 -7.30 14.21 0.43
N ILE A 36 -6.88 14.72 -0.71
CA ILE A 36 -6.65 13.95 -1.93
C ILE A 36 -5.19 14.11 -2.29
N MET A 37 -4.48 13.00 -2.38
CA MET A 37 -3.06 12.97 -2.70
C MET A 37 -2.80 12.04 -3.87
N GLY A 38 -2.10 12.53 -4.90
CA GLY A 38 -1.68 11.74 -6.06
C GLY A 38 -2.83 11.11 -6.86
N HIS A 39 -4.01 11.75 -6.91
CA HIS A 39 -5.15 11.21 -7.63
C HIS A 39 -5.82 12.27 -8.51
N GLY A 40 -5.83 12.03 -9.82
CA GLY A 40 -6.35 12.99 -10.80
C GLY A 40 -7.87 13.21 -10.79
N GLY A 41 -8.63 12.28 -10.21
CA GLY A 41 -10.09 12.35 -10.13
C GLY A 41 -10.85 12.01 -11.42
N ASN A 42 -10.15 11.85 -12.53
CA ASN A 42 -10.75 11.62 -13.85
C ASN A 42 -11.22 10.17 -14.10
N THR A 43 -10.87 9.25 -13.22
CA THR A 43 -11.22 7.82 -13.32
C THR A 43 -12.26 7.38 -12.28
N VAL A 44 -12.81 8.31 -11.53
CA VAL A 44 -13.82 8.01 -10.51
C VAL A 44 -15.17 7.73 -11.17
N THR A 45 -15.83 6.66 -10.76
CA THR A 45 -17.20 6.38 -11.15
C THR A 45 -18.16 7.41 -10.56
N ARG A 46 -19.30 7.63 -11.19
CA ARG A 46 -20.33 8.58 -10.73
C ARG A 46 -19.77 10.01 -10.58
N MET A 47 -19.00 10.46 -11.57
CA MET A 47 -18.35 11.77 -11.58
C MET A 47 -19.29 12.95 -11.25
N PRO A 48 -20.52 13.03 -11.76
CA PRO A 48 -21.43 14.14 -11.44
C PRO A 48 -21.73 14.25 -9.96
N GLU A 49 -22.01 13.13 -9.29
CA GLU A 49 -22.30 13.09 -7.85
C GLU A 49 -21.06 13.42 -7.03
N MET A 50 -19.88 12.93 -7.46
CA MET A 50 -18.62 13.28 -6.83
C MET A 50 -18.37 14.80 -6.88
N LEU A 51 -18.54 15.43 -8.04
CA LEU A 51 -18.34 16.87 -8.18
C LEU A 51 -19.29 17.67 -7.30
N GLN A 52 -20.56 17.27 -7.21
CA GLN A 52 -21.53 17.90 -6.31
C GLN A 52 -21.14 17.73 -4.83
N ALA A 53 -20.62 16.57 -4.45
CA ALA A 53 -20.16 16.33 -3.08
C ALA A 53 -18.94 17.19 -2.74
N LEU A 54 -17.98 17.30 -3.67
CA LEU A 54 -16.81 18.16 -3.48
C LEU A 54 -17.18 19.63 -3.25
N GLU A 55 -18.22 20.14 -3.90
CA GLU A 55 -18.70 21.51 -3.67
C GLU A 55 -19.26 21.73 -2.25
N LYS A 56 -19.79 20.67 -1.64
CA LYS A 56 -20.38 20.73 -0.28
C LYS A 56 -19.36 20.56 0.85
N LEU A 57 -18.16 20.07 0.58
CA LEU A 57 -17.13 19.90 1.61
C LEU A 57 -16.74 21.26 2.20
N GLU A 58 -16.52 21.30 3.49
CA GLU A 58 -15.99 22.50 4.18
C GLU A 58 -14.50 22.68 3.92
N LEU A 59 -13.75 21.58 3.85
CA LEU A 59 -12.32 21.55 3.60
C LEU A 59 -12.00 20.59 2.46
N LEU A 60 -11.24 21.07 1.47
CA LEU A 60 -10.64 20.23 0.44
C LEU A 60 -9.15 20.58 0.31
N VAL A 61 -8.31 19.59 0.56
CA VAL A 61 -6.87 19.69 0.32
C VAL A 61 -6.50 18.74 -0.82
N VAL A 62 -5.93 19.30 -1.89
CA VAL A 62 -5.45 18.52 -3.03
C VAL A 62 -3.95 18.66 -3.10
N ALA A 63 -3.24 17.56 -2.95
CA ALA A 63 -1.80 17.47 -3.01
C ALA A 63 -1.41 16.67 -4.26
N ASP A 64 -0.90 17.35 -5.26
CA ASP A 64 -0.60 16.75 -6.57
C ASP A 64 0.53 17.53 -7.28
N PRO A 65 1.39 16.88 -8.07
CA PRO A 65 2.39 17.56 -8.89
C PRO A 65 1.78 18.47 -9.96
N HIS A 66 0.53 18.21 -10.34
CA HIS A 66 -0.17 18.94 -11.40
C HIS A 66 -1.56 19.39 -10.94
N ALA A 67 -2.08 20.43 -11.57
CA ALA A 67 -3.48 20.81 -11.42
C ALA A 67 -4.38 19.68 -11.94
N THR A 68 -5.19 19.11 -11.04
CA THR A 68 -6.07 17.98 -11.34
C THR A 68 -7.53 18.43 -11.40
N THR A 69 -8.42 17.53 -11.83
CA THR A 69 -9.87 17.73 -11.80
C THR A 69 -10.35 18.14 -10.40
N PHE A 70 -9.79 17.55 -9.36
CA PHE A 70 -10.15 17.90 -7.98
C PHE A 70 -9.75 19.33 -7.60
N GLY A 71 -8.63 19.82 -8.12
CA GLY A 71 -8.17 21.19 -7.86
C GLY A 71 -8.90 22.24 -8.69
N ALA A 72 -9.51 21.87 -9.80
CA ALA A 72 -10.15 22.76 -10.77
C ALA A 72 -11.68 22.87 -10.60
N ILE A 73 -12.23 22.53 -9.44
CA ILE A 73 -13.67 22.48 -9.22
C ILE A 73 -14.28 23.87 -9.30
N LYS A 74 -15.15 24.02 -10.28
CA LYS A 74 -15.88 25.25 -10.53
C LYS A 74 -16.92 25.46 -9.43
N GLY A 75 -16.85 26.58 -8.73
CA GLY A 75 -17.82 26.92 -7.69
C GLY A 75 -17.26 26.95 -6.27
N ARG A 76 -16.23 26.17 -5.96
CA ARG A 76 -15.56 26.26 -4.67
C ARG A 76 -14.68 27.50 -4.60
N ARG A 77 -14.96 28.37 -3.64
CA ARG A 77 -14.17 29.59 -3.41
C ARG A 77 -13.44 29.61 -2.07
N ASN A 78 -13.91 28.83 -1.10
CA ASN A 78 -13.37 28.77 0.25
C ASN A 78 -13.07 27.32 0.65
N GLY A 79 -12.11 27.16 1.57
CA GLY A 79 -11.75 25.82 2.11
C GLY A 79 -11.11 24.89 1.09
N THR A 80 -10.51 25.42 0.02
CA THR A 80 -9.73 24.63 -0.95
C THR A 80 -8.27 25.05 -0.90
N TYR A 81 -7.40 24.06 -0.72
CA TYR A 81 -5.95 24.22 -0.68
C TYR A 81 -5.31 23.31 -1.70
N LEU A 82 -4.48 23.88 -2.57
CA LEU A 82 -3.68 23.12 -3.53
C LEU A 82 -2.25 23.12 -3.03
N LEU A 83 -1.73 21.95 -2.76
CA LEU A 83 -0.36 21.77 -2.27
C LEU A 83 0.49 21.18 -3.39
N PRO A 84 1.59 21.82 -3.79
CA PRO A 84 2.50 21.28 -4.78
C PRO A 84 3.27 20.09 -4.17
N ILE A 85 3.14 18.92 -4.79
CA ILE A 85 3.85 17.71 -4.39
C ILE A 85 4.94 17.42 -5.42
N ALA A 86 6.05 16.90 -4.95
CA ALA A 86 7.15 16.49 -5.78
C ALA A 86 6.78 15.28 -6.65
N THR A 87 7.35 15.23 -7.84
CA THR A 87 7.16 14.11 -8.77
C THR A 87 8.00 12.89 -8.36
N SER A 88 7.76 11.78 -9.01
CA SER A 88 8.53 10.55 -8.78
C SER A 88 10.02 10.65 -9.14
N LEU A 89 10.43 11.64 -9.90
CA LEU A 89 11.85 11.91 -10.21
C LEU A 89 12.53 12.79 -9.16
N GLU A 90 11.74 13.44 -8.34
CA GLU A 90 12.17 14.39 -7.32
C GLU A 90 12.18 13.78 -5.91
N THR A 91 11.82 12.50 -5.77
CA THR A 91 11.73 11.80 -4.47
C THR A 91 12.30 10.41 -4.52
N ASP A 92 12.79 9.94 -3.37
CA ASP A 92 13.13 8.54 -3.14
C ASP A 92 11.89 7.75 -2.71
N GLY A 93 11.88 6.44 -2.94
CA GLY A 93 10.90 5.56 -2.33
C GLY A 93 10.53 4.34 -3.14
N SER A 94 9.74 3.49 -2.50
CA SER A 94 9.17 2.31 -3.16
C SER A 94 7.89 2.66 -3.91
N ARG A 95 7.71 2.03 -5.06
CA ARG A 95 6.53 2.23 -5.92
C ARG A 95 5.95 0.88 -6.30
N THR A 96 4.67 0.71 -6.04
CA THR A 96 3.95 -0.52 -6.37
C THR A 96 3.52 -0.50 -7.84
N ALA A 97 3.80 -1.58 -8.54
CA ALA A 97 3.27 -1.82 -9.88
C ALA A 97 2.01 -2.71 -9.84
N SER A 98 1.22 -2.69 -10.92
CA SER A 98 -0.04 -3.44 -10.99
C SER A 98 0.14 -4.97 -10.96
N ASN A 99 1.33 -5.48 -11.27
CA ASN A 99 1.69 -6.90 -11.12
C ASN A 99 2.09 -7.27 -9.68
N ARG A 100 1.82 -6.43 -8.70
CA ARG A 100 2.14 -6.61 -7.28
C ARG A 100 3.63 -6.58 -6.95
N SER A 101 4.47 -6.14 -7.85
CA SER A 101 5.88 -5.91 -7.55
C SER A 101 6.12 -4.50 -6.99
N LEU A 102 7.18 -4.35 -6.22
CA LEU A 102 7.70 -3.07 -5.81
C LEU A 102 8.96 -2.73 -6.59
N GLN A 103 9.11 -1.46 -6.90
CA GLN A 103 10.34 -0.92 -7.48
C GLN A 103 10.85 0.18 -6.55
N TRP A 104 12.15 0.27 -6.39
CA TRP A 104 12.76 1.40 -5.73
C TRP A 104 13.04 2.49 -6.75
N GLY A 105 12.67 3.72 -6.45
CA GLY A 105 13.07 4.88 -7.21
C GLY A 105 13.99 5.77 -6.38
N GLU A 106 15.06 6.23 -6.98
CA GLU A 106 15.96 7.21 -6.37
C GLU A 106 15.62 8.61 -6.88
N GLN A 107 15.83 9.59 -6.04
CA GLN A 107 15.72 10.99 -6.42
C GLN A 107 16.80 11.31 -7.49
N ILE A 108 16.38 11.88 -8.60
CA ILE A 108 17.25 12.22 -9.73
C ILE A 108 17.48 13.73 -9.80
N VAL A 109 16.45 14.49 -9.47
CA VAL A 109 16.50 15.96 -9.49
C VAL A 109 15.90 16.51 -8.18
N GLU A 110 16.25 17.74 -7.83
CA GLU A 110 15.66 18.42 -6.69
C GLU A 110 14.19 18.80 -6.99
N PRO A 111 13.32 18.80 -5.96
CA PRO A 111 11.95 19.25 -6.12
C PRO A 111 11.85 20.66 -6.71
N ALA A 112 10.96 20.83 -7.67
CA ALA A 112 10.79 22.10 -8.35
C ALA A 112 9.99 23.09 -7.50
N PHE A 113 10.41 24.33 -7.45
CA PHE A 113 9.73 25.46 -6.76
C PHE A 113 9.46 25.15 -5.28
N GLU A 114 8.20 25.18 -4.88
CA GLU A 114 7.72 24.92 -3.52
C GLU A 114 7.22 23.46 -3.34
N SER A 115 7.44 22.60 -4.34
CA SER A 115 7.00 21.22 -4.23
C SER A 115 7.77 20.47 -3.15
N ARG A 116 7.07 19.57 -2.49
CA ARG A 116 7.61 18.79 -1.37
C ARG A 116 7.19 17.33 -1.49
N ASP A 117 8.00 16.46 -0.94
CA ASP A 117 7.69 15.04 -0.81
C ASP A 117 6.37 14.84 -0.04
N ASP A 118 5.55 13.89 -0.49
CA ASP A 118 4.30 13.49 0.18
C ASP A 118 4.52 13.18 1.67
N TYR A 119 5.59 12.46 1.99
CA TYR A 119 5.90 12.07 3.36
C TYR A 119 6.22 13.29 4.23
N ALA A 120 6.92 14.28 3.68
CA ALA A 120 7.24 15.52 4.39
C ALA A 120 5.96 16.33 4.66
N VAL A 121 5.04 16.39 3.71
CA VAL A 121 3.75 17.06 3.89
C VAL A 121 2.91 16.34 4.95
N ILE A 122 2.84 15.02 4.91
CA ILE A 122 2.12 14.21 5.91
C ILE A 122 2.75 14.39 7.30
N HIS A 123 4.09 14.42 7.40
CA HIS A 123 4.78 14.66 8.65
C HIS A 123 4.42 16.04 9.25
N ASP A 124 4.44 17.10 8.44
CA ASP A 124 4.08 18.43 8.90
C ASP A 124 2.63 18.52 9.42
N PHE A 125 1.70 17.83 8.75
CA PHE A 125 0.34 17.70 9.28
C PHE A 125 0.32 16.97 10.61
N ALA A 126 1.06 15.87 10.73
CA ALA A 126 1.13 15.10 11.97
C ALA A 126 1.71 15.92 13.13
N VAL A 127 2.74 16.74 12.87
CA VAL A 127 3.30 17.67 13.85
C VAL A 127 2.26 18.71 14.29
N LYS A 128 1.60 19.36 13.33
CA LYS A 128 0.59 20.39 13.63
C LYS A 128 -0.64 19.86 14.36
N LEU A 129 -0.98 18.60 14.13
CA LEU A 129 -2.10 17.91 14.78
C LEU A 129 -1.70 17.17 16.08
N GLY A 130 -0.43 17.20 16.43
CA GLY A 130 0.07 16.69 17.73
C GLY A 130 0.20 15.18 17.83
N PHE A 131 0.36 14.45 16.73
CA PHE A 131 0.53 12.99 16.76
C PHE A 131 1.75 12.46 15.97
N ALA A 132 2.68 13.34 15.58
CA ALA A 132 3.88 12.96 14.83
C ALA A 132 4.71 11.89 15.55
N ASP A 133 4.90 12.01 16.87
CA ASP A 133 5.68 11.06 17.67
C ASP A 133 5.10 9.64 17.64
N ARG A 134 3.78 9.51 17.45
CA ARG A 134 3.12 8.21 17.31
C ARG A 134 3.22 7.69 15.87
N MET A 135 2.95 8.55 14.91
CA MET A 135 2.88 8.16 13.50
C MET A 135 4.26 7.87 12.92
N PHE A 136 5.26 8.67 13.28
CA PHE A 136 6.63 8.53 12.78
C PHE A 136 7.60 7.91 13.80
N LYS A 137 7.08 7.15 14.77
CA LYS A 137 7.85 6.56 15.87
C LYS A 137 9.11 5.81 15.43
N ASN A 138 9.04 5.12 14.30
CA ASN A 138 10.12 4.27 13.78
C ASN A 138 10.69 4.80 12.46
N ILE A 139 10.41 6.05 12.14
CA ILE A 139 10.75 6.68 10.85
C ILE A 139 11.62 7.87 11.14
N ALA A 140 12.85 7.86 10.64
CA ALA A 140 13.77 8.98 10.78
C ALA A 140 13.29 10.19 9.97
N VAL A 141 13.39 11.36 10.59
CA VAL A 141 13.12 12.64 9.94
C VAL A 141 14.29 13.57 10.21
N GLU A 142 15.02 13.94 9.17
CA GLU A 142 16.19 14.80 9.26
C GLU A 142 16.05 15.99 8.30
N ASN A 143 16.20 17.19 8.80
CA ASN A 143 16.07 18.43 7.99
C ASN A 143 14.79 18.45 7.14
N SER A 144 13.67 18.05 7.72
CA SER A 144 12.37 17.92 7.05
C SER A 144 12.32 16.84 5.93
N LYS A 145 13.35 16.04 5.75
CA LYS A 145 13.34 14.87 4.86
C LYS A 145 12.97 13.64 5.68
N VAL A 146 11.93 12.95 5.26
CA VAL A 146 11.46 11.70 5.87
C VAL A 146 12.17 10.53 5.20
N SER A 147 12.64 9.57 5.98
CA SER A 147 13.31 8.37 5.47
C SER A 147 12.33 7.47 4.71
N ALA A 148 12.45 7.42 3.40
CA ALA A 148 11.64 6.54 2.55
C ALA A 148 11.93 5.05 2.82
N GLU A 149 13.16 4.71 3.22
CA GLU A 149 13.51 3.37 3.65
C GLU A 149 12.75 2.94 4.90
N ASP A 150 12.65 3.83 5.90
CA ASP A 150 11.94 3.53 7.14
C ASP A 150 10.43 3.44 6.91
N ILE A 151 9.89 4.23 5.98
CA ILE A 151 8.50 4.08 5.53
C ILE A 151 8.25 2.65 5.02
N LEU A 152 9.11 2.15 4.14
CA LEU A 152 8.95 0.79 3.61
C LEU A 152 9.12 -0.27 4.71
N ARG A 153 10.07 -0.08 5.64
CA ARG A 153 10.23 -0.97 6.79
C ARG A 153 9.01 -0.97 7.70
N GLU A 154 8.37 0.20 7.87
CA GLU A 154 7.13 0.30 8.64
C GLU A 154 5.96 -0.41 7.94
N ILE A 155 5.82 -0.27 6.62
CA ILE A 155 4.84 -1.00 5.81
C ILE A 155 5.07 -2.50 5.95
N ASN A 156 6.31 -2.98 5.88
CA ASN A 156 6.64 -4.38 6.03
C ASN A 156 6.23 -4.93 7.42
N ARG A 157 6.43 -4.16 8.48
CA ARG A 157 5.96 -4.54 9.82
C ARG A 157 4.44 -4.67 9.90
N GLY A 158 3.71 -3.74 9.29
CA GLY A 158 2.25 -3.76 9.26
C GLY A 158 1.66 -4.79 8.29
N GLY A 159 2.39 -5.12 7.23
CA GLY A 159 1.96 -6.01 6.15
C GLY A 159 2.35 -7.48 6.30
N PHE A 160 2.84 -7.88 7.47
CA PHE A 160 3.38 -9.22 7.68
C PHE A 160 2.36 -10.33 7.38
N SER A 161 1.15 -10.22 7.90
CA SER A 161 0.08 -11.20 7.72
C SER A 161 -0.40 -11.36 6.27
N THR A 162 -0.10 -10.38 5.43
CA THR A 162 -0.43 -10.40 4.00
C THR A 162 0.74 -10.80 3.10
N GLY A 163 1.86 -11.16 3.71
CA GLY A 163 3.09 -11.49 2.97
C GLY A 163 3.77 -10.28 2.32
N TYR A 164 3.59 -9.09 2.89
CA TYR A 164 4.18 -7.84 2.40
C TYR A 164 5.37 -7.40 3.27
N CYS A 165 6.22 -8.34 3.66
CA CYS A 165 7.30 -8.10 4.62
C CYS A 165 8.71 -8.45 4.11
N GLY A 166 8.83 -9.07 2.94
CA GLY A 166 10.11 -9.42 2.36
C GLY A 166 10.71 -8.38 1.40
N GLN A 167 10.01 -7.30 1.14
CA GLN A 167 10.36 -6.27 0.17
C GLN A 167 11.17 -5.15 0.83
N SER A 168 12.33 -5.49 1.39
CA SER A 168 13.17 -4.52 2.08
C SER A 168 13.79 -3.49 1.11
N PRO A 169 14.13 -2.28 1.59
CA PRO A 169 14.81 -1.27 0.78
C PRO A 169 16.10 -1.80 0.15
N GLU A 170 16.87 -2.58 0.91
CA GLU A 170 18.15 -3.15 0.48
C GLU A 170 17.96 -4.10 -0.71
N ARG A 171 16.97 -5.00 -0.63
CA ARG A 171 16.65 -5.94 -1.71
C ARG A 171 16.11 -5.21 -2.94
N LEU A 172 15.22 -4.25 -2.78
CA LEU A 172 14.68 -3.49 -3.90
C LEU A 172 15.77 -2.64 -4.59
N LYS A 173 16.67 -2.04 -3.83
CA LYS A 173 17.83 -1.32 -4.38
C LYS A 173 18.79 -2.28 -5.12
N ALA A 174 18.97 -3.50 -4.61
CA ALA A 174 19.75 -4.53 -5.35
C ALA A 174 19.07 -4.90 -6.67
N HIS A 175 17.75 -5.05 -6.70
CA HIS A 175 17.00 -5.27 -7.94
C HIS A 175 17.20 -4.13 -8.95
N MET A 176 17.14 -2.88 -8.50
CA MET A 176 17.38 -1.72 -9.37
C MET A 176 18.78 -1.72 -9.98
N ARG A 177 19.80 -1.97 -9.17
CA ARG A 177 21.20 -2.03 -9.66
C ARG A 177 21.47 -3.17 -10.62
N ASN A 178 20.72 -4.27 -10.49
CA ASN A 178 20.89 -5.49 -11.27
C ASN A 178 19.74 -5.74 -12.25
N GLN A 179 19.04 -4.71 -12.68
CA GLN A 179 17.85 -4.83 -13.52
C GLN A 179 18.12 -5.60 -14.83
N ASP A 180 19.30 -5.46 -15.39
CA ASP A 180 19.74 -6.13 -16.61
C ASP A 180 19.95 -7.65 -16.44
N LYS A 181 19.97 -8.15 -15.22
CA LYS A 181 20.14 -9.57 -14.89
C LYS A 181 18.81 -10.35 -14.83
N PHE A 182 17.69 -9.65 -14.83
CA PHE A 182 16.39 -10.30 -14.82
C PHE A 182 15.95 -10.64 -16.25
N ASP A 183 15.49 -11.87 -16.45
CA ASP A 183 14.94 -12.28 -17.74
C ASP A 183 13.65 -11.51 -18.04
N LEU A 184 13.54 -10.99 -19.25
CA LEU A 184 12.44 -10.11 -19.66
C LEU A 184 11.07 -10.81 -19.74
N VAL A 185 11.05 -12.14 -19.85
CA VAL A 185 9.81 -12.90 -19.98
C VAL A 185 9.36 -13.44 -18.63
N SER A 186 10.26 -14.12 -17.93
CA SER A 186 9.95 -14.72 -16.62
C SER A 186 10.08 -13.73 -15.47
N LEU A 187 10.74 -12.61 -15.69
CA LEU A 187 11.11 -11.60 -14.67
C LEU A 187 11.96 -12.20 -13.54
N ARG A 188 12.61 -13.32 -13.76
CA ARG A 188 13.44 -14.02 -12.76
C ARG A 188 14.91 -13.86 -13.07
N ALA A 189 15.73 -13.61 -12.04
CA ALA A 189 17.18 -13.67 -12.16
C ALA A 189 17.66 -15.12 -12.11
N PRO A 190 18.70 -15.52 -12.89
CA PRO A 190 19.35 -16.82 -12.76
C PRO A 190 19.80 -17.06 -11.32
N ALA A 191 19.76 -18.33 -10.88
CA ALA A 191 20.00 -18.67 -9.48
C ALA A 191 21.41 -18.32 -8.97
N ASP A 192 22.39 -18.26 -9.87
CA ASP A 192 23.78 -17.93 -9.61
C ASP A 192 24.11 -16.43 -9.70
N THR A 193 23.11 -15.60 -9.96
CA THR A 193 23.31 -14.15 -10.05
C THR A 193 23.64 -13.57 -8.66
N PRO A 194 24.76 -12.83 -8.50
CA PRO A 194 25.04 -12.19 -7.23
C PRO A 194 23.91 -11.26 -6.79
N GLU A 195 23.67 -11.16 -5.48
CA GLU A 195 22.66 -10.33 -4.80
C GLU A 195 21.21 -10.70 -5.08
N VAL A 196 20.82 -11.00 -6.31
CA VAL A 196 19.40 -11.16 -6.73
C VAL A 196 19.07 -12.56 -7.25
N GLY A 197 20.00 -13.50 -7.16
CA GLY A 197 19.86 -14.83 -7.76
C GLY A 197 18.59 -15.57 -7.33
N GLY A 198 17.83 -16.05 -8.32
CA GLY A 198 16.59 -16.78 -8.15
C GLY A 198 15.36 -15.96 -7.78
N GLU A 199 15.51 -14.66 -7.52
CA GLU A 199 14.41 -13.77 -7.17
C GLU A 199 13.67 -13.26 -8.42
N TYR A 200 12.40 -12.88 -8.23
CA TYR A 200 11.62 -12.21 -9.27
C TYR A 200 11.69 -10.70 -9.09
N TYR A 201 11.83 -9.96 -10.18
CA TYR A 201 11.99 -8.52 -10.18
C TYR A 201 10.91 -7.82 -9.36
N GLY A 202 11.36 -6.95 -8.45
CA GLY A 202 10.48 -6.19 -7.56
C GLY A 202 9.81 -7.02 -6.47
N LEU A 203 10.24 -8.26 -6.26
CA LEU A 203 9.73 -9.14 -5.20
C LEU A 203 8.20 -9.14 -5.11
N PRO A 204 7.47 -9.63 -6.13
CA PRO A 204 6.00 -9.64 -6.11
C PRO A 204 5.47 -10.30 -4.84
N TRP A 205 4.53 -9.63 -4.18
CA TRP A 205 3.93 -10.20 -2.97
C TRP A 205 2.85 -11.25 -3.31
N PRO A 206 2.61 -12.29 -2.49
CA PRO A 206 3.26 -12.51 -1.18
C PRO A 206 4.77 -12.73 -1.28
N CYS A 207 5.52 -12.04 -0.42
CA CYS A 207 6.95 -12.17 -0.30
C CYS A 207 7.37 -11.96 1.15
N TRP A 208 8.12 -12.90 1.70
CA TRP A 208 8.71 -12.81 3.04
C TRP A 208 10.23 -12.81 2.95
N GLY A 209 10.87 -12.61 4.08
CA GLY A 209 12.29 -12.81 4.25
C GLY A 209 13.10 -11.53 4.32
N THR A 210 14.37 -11.77 4.56
CA THR A 210 15.42 -10.77 4.66
C THR A 210 16.42 -10.99 3.53
N PRO A 211 17.46 -10.12 3.38
CA PRO A 211 18.56 -10.39 2.45
C PRO A 211 19.25 -11.75 2.67
N GLU A 212 19.27 -12.23 3.92
CA GLU A 212 19.91 -13.49 4.31
C GLU A 212 18.98 -14.69 4.11
N MET A 213 17.69 -14.48 4.24
CA MET A 213 16.66 -15.52 4.17
C MET A 213 15.63 -15.15 3.10
N LYS A 214 16.06 -15.32 1.86
CA LYS A 214 15.36 -14.82 0.68
C LYS A 214 14.11 -15.62 0.34
N HIS A 215 12.99 -14.95 0.23
CA HIS A 215 11.83 -15.44 -0.51
C HIS A 215 11.87 -14.82 -1.93
N PRO A 216 11.67 -15.60 -2.99
CA PRO A 216 11.88 -15.11 -4.36
C PRO A 216 10.81 -14.14 -4.87
N GLY A 217 9.68 -13.99 -4.16
CA GLY A 217 8.46 -13.36 -4.62
C GLY A 217 7.48 -14.36 -5.24
N SER A 218 6.22 -13.97 -5.33
CA SER A 218 5.11 -14.79 -5.86
C SER A 218 4.50 -14.14 -7.10
N PRO A 219 5.16 -14.20 -8.28
CA PRO A 219 4.74 -13.46 -9.47
C PRO A 219 3.49 -14.02 -10.13
N ILE A 220 3.16 -15.28 -9.87
CA ILE A 220 2.06 -16.00 -10.49
C ILE A 220 0.97 -16.23 -9.44
N LEU A 221 -0.19 -15.61 -9.65
CA LEU A 221 -1.39 -15.89 -8.88
C LEU A 221 -1.88 -17.30 -9.18
N TYR A 222 -2.43 -17.98 -8.19
CA TYR A 222 -3.01 -19.31 -8.32
C TYR A 222 -2.04 -20.45 -8.69
N ARG A 223 -0.75 -20.20 -8.63
CA ARG A 223 0.23 -21.26 -8.78
C ARG A 223 0.31 -22.08 -7.50
N THR A 224 -0.38 -23.21 -7.46
CA THR A 224 -0.50 -24.08 -6.29
C THR A 224 0.37 -25.32 -6.35
N ASP A 225 1.07 -25.53 -7.48
CA ASP A 225 1.98 -26.65 -7.70
C ASP A 225 3.37 -26.44 -7.05
N VAL A 226 3.66 -25.23 -6.66
CA VAL A 226 4.91 -24.83 -6.01
C VAL A 226 4.59 -24.18 -4.67
N PRO A 227 5.29 -24.54 -3.59
CA PRO A 227 5.14 -23.88 -2.31
C PRO A 227 5.40 -22.39 -2.40
N ILE A 228 4.75 -21.59 -1.53
CA ILE A 228 4.87 -20.14 -1.59
C ILE A 228 6.29 -19.65 -1.34
N TRP A 229 7.05 -20.33 -0.47
CA TRP A 229 8.46 -20.04 -0.20
C TRP A 229 9.40 -20.36 -1.37
N GLU A 230 8.91 -21.05 -2.39
CA GLU A 230 9.61 -21.30 -3.66
C GLU A 230 9.07 -20.42 -4.79
N GLY A 231 8.26 -19.42 -4.48
CA GLY A 231 7.66 -18.52 -5.45
C GLY A 231 6.29 -18.95 -5.96
N GLY A 232 5.65 -19.90 -5.33
CA GLY A 232 4.24 -20.25 -5.58
C GLY A 232 3.32 -19.12 -5.13
N GLY A 233 2.10 -19.13 -5.60
CA GLY A 233 1.09 -18.15 -5.23
C GLY A 233 -0.27 -18.81 -5.12
N THR A 234 -0.93 -18.54 -4.02
CA THR A 234 -2.29 -19.02 -3.77
C THR A 234 -3.25 -17.87 -3.66
N PHE A 235 -2.95 -16.76 -4.30
CA PHE A 235 -3.87 -15.64 -4.31
C PHE A 235 -5.18 -16.08 -4.98
N ARG A 236 -5.99 -16.70 -4.24
CA ARG A 236 -7.41 -16.73 -4.49
C ARG A 236 -7.98 -15.67 -3.60
N ALA A 237 -8.77 -14.78 -4.12
CA ALA A 237 -9.38 -13.63 -3.49
C ALA A 237 -10.10 -13.94 -2.14
N ARG A 238 -9.43 -14.62 -1.26
CA ARG A 238 -9.82 -14.76 0.12
C ARG A 238 -9.20 -13.64 0.93
N PHE A 239 -9.60 -12.44 0.63
CA PHE A 239 -9.44 -11.34 1.55
C PHE A 239 -10.46 -11.45 2.69
N GLY A 240 -10.66 -12.61 3.18
CA GLY A 240 -11.48 -12.81 4.32
C GLY A 240 -10.71 -13.72 5.24
N VAL A 241 -10.35 -13.21 6.36
CA VAL A 241 -9.84 -14.04 7.43
C VAL A 241 -10.91 -15.04 7.77
N GLU A 242 -10.60 -16.30 7.63
CA GLU A 242 -11.42 -17.32 8.23
C GLU A 242 -11.29 -17.21 9.74
N ARG A 243 -12.40 -16.96 10.39
CA ARG A 243 -12.53 -17.15 11.84
C ARG A 243 -13.24 -18.47 12.05
N ASN A 244 -12.59 -19.38 12.74
CA ASN A 244 -13.16 -20.70 13.08
C ASN A 244 -13.61 -21.53 11.87
N GLY A 245 -12.91 -21.40 10.74
CA GLY A 245 -13.25 -22.12 9.51
C GLY A 245 -14.34 -21.46 8.66
N GLU A 246 -14.83 -20.29 9.07
CA GLU A 246 -15.81 -19.51 8.31
C GLU A 246 -15.13 -18.31 7.66
N THR A 247 -15.39 -18.09 6.38
CA THR A 247 -14.89 -16.91 5.69
C THR A 247 -15.67 -15.67 6.08
N LEU A 248 -14.97 -14.56 6.31
CA LEU A 248 -15.59 -13.26 6.59
C LEU A 248 -16.01 -12.52 5.31
N LEU A 249 -15.74 -13.04 4.15
CA LEU A 249 -16.34 -12.57 2.91
C LEU A 249 -17.76 -13.16 2.81
N ALA A 250 -18.63 -12.46 2.09
CA ALA A 250 -20.02 -12.84 1.93
C ALA A 250 -20.19 -14.36 1.71
N GLU A 251 -21.15 -14.94 2.41
CA GLU A 251 -21.44 -16.38 2.42
C GLU A 251 -21.52 -17.01 1.03
N ASP A 252 -21.93 -16.25 0.03
CA ASP A 252 -22.09 -16.68 -1.36
C ASP A 252 -20.83 -16.54 -2.24
N SER A 253 -19.69 -16.23 -1.66
CA SER A 253 -18.43 -16.05 -2.42
C SER A 253 -17.77 -17.37 -2.83
N TYR A 254 -18.30 -18.50 -2.44
CA TYR A 254 -17.86 -19.82 -2.84
C TYR A 254 -18.73 -20.41 -3.95
N SER A 255 -18.10 -20.82 -5.02
CA SER A 255 -18.71 -21.85 -5.87
C SER A 255 -18.60 -23.20 -5.18
N GLU A 256 -19.67 -23.97 -5.23
CA GLU A 256 -19.70 -25.37 -4.79
C GLU A 256 -18.54 -26.15 -5.43
N GLY A 257 -17.74 -26.84 -4.63
CA GLY A 257 -16.54 -27.54 -5.09
C GLY A 257 -15.26 -26.70 -5.13
N SER A 258 -15.30 -25.46 -4.67
CA SER A 258 -14.08 -24.67 -4.45
C SER A 258 -13.25 -25.32 -3.33
N GLN A 259 -11.99 -25.64 -3.63
CA GLN A 259 -11.06 -26.21 -2.65
C GLN A 259 -10.50 -25.18 -1.67
N LEU A 260 -11.17 -24.07 -1.51
CA LEU A 260 -10.76 -22.96 -0.68
C LEU A 260 -11.36 -23.03 0.71
N THR A 261 -11.26 -24.18 1.34
CA THR A 261 -11.88 -24.40 2.65
C THR A 261 -11.05 -23.87 3.80
N ASP A 262 -9.78 -23.59 3.60
CA ASP A 262 -8.80 -23.41 4.67
C ASP A 262 -8.03 -22.07 4.64
N GLY A 263 -8.52 -21.08 3.93
CA GLY A 263 -7.96 -19.74 3.91
C GLY A 263 -6.66 -19.61 3.13
N TYR A 264 -5.71 -18.90 3.68
CA TYR A 264 -4.34 -18.79 3.17
C TYR A 264 -3.41 -19.60 4.07
N PRO A 265 -3.30 -20.94 3.89
CA PRO A 265 -2.46 -21.75 4.74
C PRO A 265 -0.99 -21.31 4.69
N GLU A 266 -0.57 -20.70 3.59
CA GLU A 266 0.76 -20.16 3.39
C GLU A 266 1.05 -18.90 4.20
N PHE A 267 0.03 -18.21 4.67
CA PHE A 267 0.14 -17.04 5.55
C PHE A 267 -0.04 -17.38 7.03
N ASN A 268 -0.25 -18.64 7.35
CA ASN A 268 -0.42 -19.00 8.74
C ASN A 268 0.93 -19.06 9.48
N TYR A 269 0.86 -18.89 10.78
CA TYR A 269 2.02 -18.90 11.67
C TYR A 269 2.84 -20.19 11.57
N GLY A 270 2.21 -21.32 11.31
CA GLY A 270 2.90 -22.60 11.15
C GLY A 270 3.87 -22.64 9.97
N ILE A 271 3.55 -21.97 8.87
CA ILE A 271 4.43 -21.82 7.71
C ILE A 271 5.58 -20.88 8.04
N LEU A 272 5.30 -19.75 8.64
CA LEU A 272 6.32 -18.78 9.03
C LEU A 272 7.33 -19.40 10.00
N ARG A 273 6.86 -20.20 10.94
CA ARG A 273 7.68 -21.00 11.86
C ARG A 273 8.59 -21.98 11.14
N LYS A 274 8.09 -22.67 10.13
CA LYS A 274 8.91 -23.59 9.30
C LYS A 274 10.02 -22.85 8.55
N LEU A 275 9.75 -21.61 8.17
CA LEU A 275 10.73 -20.76 7.51
C LEU A 275 11.70 -20.10 8.48
N GLY A 276 11.46 -20.19 9.80
CA GLY A 276 12.26 -19.51 10.82
C GLY A 276 12.05 -17.99 10.84
N TRP A 277 10.97 -17.49 10.28
CA TRP A 277 10.67 -16.06 10.18
C TRP A 277 9.77 -15.54 11.31
N ASP A 278 9.39 -16.41 12.21
CA ASP A 278 8.57 -16.08 13.38
C ASP A 278 9.38 -15.50 14.55
N ALA A 279 10.71 -15.65 14.52
CA ALA A 279 11.58 -15.22 15.64
C ALA A 279 11.56 -13.69 15.90
N ASP A 280 11.34 -12.92 14.84
CA ASP A 280 11.31 -11.46 14.91
C ASP A 280 9.90 -10.88 15.11
N LEU A 281 8.89 -11.73 15.22
CA LEU A 281 7.51 -11.30 15.41
C LEU A 281 7.24 -11.00 16.88
N ARG A 282 6.66 -9.85 17.11
CA ARG A 282 6.15 -9.50 18.42
C ARG A 282 4.81 -10.21 18.69
N PRO A 283 4.48 -10.51 19.95
CA PRO A 283 3.21 -11.17 20.28
C PRO A 283 1.97 -10.49 19.72
N GLU A 284 2.00 -9.16 19.60
CA GLU A 284 0.92 -8.37 19.04
C GLU A 284 0.83 -8.40 17.50
N GLU A 285 1.81 -9.00 16.84
CA GLU A 285 1.87 -9.20 15.39
C GLU A 285 1.40 -10.60 14.96
N LEU A 286 1.21 -11.47 15.96
CA LEU A 286 0.65 -12.81 15.82
C LEU A 286 -0.84 -12.82 16.14
#